data_8733e6b1718d2b48a70cb68620f094b6
#
_entry.id   8733e6b1718d2b48a70cb68620f094b6
#
_cell.length_a   1.000
_cell.length_b   1.000
_cell.length_c   1.000
_cell.angle_alpha   90.00
_cell.angle_beta   90.00
_cell.angle_gamma   90.00
#
_symmetry.space_group_name_H-M   'P 1'
#
loop_
_entity.id
_entity.type
_entity.pdbx_description
1 polymer ?
#
loop_
_entity_poly.entity_id
_entity_poly.type
_entity_poly.pdbx_seq_one_letter_code
_entity_poly.pdbx_strand_id
1 'polypeptide(L)'
;MPERQTPWHNGEYSNSWYSYGWIAARKLKAEIHIIAQGGIALQNGTGWFLAPQYLGMEDVWDKVHYNPQLGAVTDWDFHKYIPHVVIVAIGQNDNNPKDYMKADIEGEKAQLWRLTYKTWIQKIREKYPKALIILSTTILEHNGNWDASIGRVCRELKDDKIVHFLYSKRCGDSWSHTYHGGRANGR
;
A
#
# COMPACT_ATOMS: atom_id res chain seq x y z
N MET A 1 20.51 -19.46 5.42
CA MET A 1 20.43 -18.04 5.81
C MET A 1 20.72 -17.96 7.29
N PRO A 2 21.45 -16.95 7.79
CA PRO A 2 21.62 -16.80 9.22
C PRO A 2 20.24 -16.58 9.87
N GLU A 3 20.00 -17.27 10.98
CA GLU A 3 18.80 -17.07 11.77
C GLU A 3 18.79 -15.64 12.33
N ARG A 4 17.63 -15.01 12.31
CA ARG A 4 17.45 -13.70 12.94
C ARG A 4 17.68 -13.84 14.46
N GLN A 5 18.74 -13.23 14.94
CA GLN A 5 19.07 -13.26 16.37
C GLN A 5 18.34 -12.18 17.18
N THR A 6 17.61 -11.26 16.53
CA THR A 6 16.87 -10.20 17.22
C THR A 6 15.39 -10.23 16.85
N PRO A 7 14.47 -10.02 17.81
CA PRO A 7 13.04 -9.97 17.54
C PRO A 7 12.62 -8.71 16.77
N TRP A 8 13.53 -7.75 16.55
CA TRP A 8 13.24 -6.47 15.92
C TRP A 8 13.75 -6.42 14.49
N HIS A 9 12.92 -5.87 13.63
CA HIS A 9 13.26 -5.64 12.22
C HIS A 9 14.25 -4.46 12.12
N ASN A 10 15.54 -4.74 11.91
CA ASN A 10 16.58 -3.73 11.81
C ASN A 10 16.90 -3.27 10.36
N GLY A 11 16.19 -3.82 9.38
CA GLY A 11 16.39 -3.49 7.97
C GLY A 11 17.60 -4.15 7.30
N GLU A 12 18.48 -4.80 8.04
CA GLU A 12 19.72 -5.40 7.52
C GLU A 12 19.48 -6.38 6.36
N TYR A 13 18.39 -7.14 6.44
CA TYR A 13 18.00 -8.12 5.41
C TYR A 13 16.94 -7.60 4.44
N SER A 14 16.60 -6.31 4.50
CA SER A 14 15.61 -5.71 3.62
C SER A 14 16.24 -5.43 2.26
N ASN A 15 15.63 -5.96 1.20
CA ASN A 15 16.09 -5.75 -0.16
C ASN A 15 14.89 -5.59 -1.10
N SER A 16 14.63 -4.36 -1.49
CA SER A 16 13.50 -4.01 -2.36
C SER A 16 13.56 -4.67 -3.75
N TRP A 17 14.77 -5.04 -4.22
CA TRP A 17 14.96 -5.74 -5.50
C TRP A 17 14.14 -7.03 -5.61
N TYR A 18 13.88 -7.68 -4.49
CA TYR A 18 13.08 -8.90 -4.40
C TYR A 18 11.61 -8.64 -4.03
N SER A 19 11.18 -7.38 -3.97
CA SER A 19 9.78 -7.06 -3.77
C SER A 19 8.94 -7.40 -5.01
N TYR A 20 7.64 -7.62 -4.82
CA TYR A 20 6.73 -7.96 -5.92
C TYR A 20 6.74 -6.92 -7.04
N GLY A 21 6.83 -5.64 -6.69
CA GLY A 21 6.89 -4.55 -7.67
C GLY A 21 8.10 -4.66 -8.59
N TRP A 22 9.30 -4.82 -8.02
CA TRP A 22 10.52 -5.00 -8.80
C TRP A 22 10.54 -6.31 -9.60
N ILE A 23 10.02 -7.40 -9.04
CA ILE A 23 9.91 -8.67 -9.77
C ILE A 23 8.98 -8.51 -10.98
N ALA A 24 7.82 -7.88 -10.79
CA ALA A 24 6.87 -7.62 -11.89
C ALA A 24 7.48 -6.73 -12.97
N ALA A 25 8.13 -5.64 -12.58
CA ALA A 25 8.78 -4.72 -13.51
C ALA A 25 9.84 -5.43 -14.37
N ARG A 26 10.73 -6.23 -13.76
CA ARG A 26 11.73 -6.99 -14.50
C ARG A 26 11.11 -8.02 -15.47
N LYS A 27 10.06 -8.73 -15.03
CA LYS A 27 9.37 -9.70 -15.89
C LYS A 27 8.68 -9.03 -17.07
N LEU A 28 8.14 -7.84 -16.87
CA LEU A 28 7.44 -7.05 -17.90
C LEU A 28 8.39 -6.17 -18.71
N LYS A 29 9.68 -6.10 -18.36
CA LYS A 29 10.66 -5.16 -18.95
C LYS A 29 10.17 -3.71 -18.86
N ALA A 30 9.58 -3.36 -17.75
CA ALA A 30 9.00 -2.04 -17.47
C ALA A 30 9.88 -1.24 -16.50
N GLU A 31 9.82 0.07 -16.63
CA GLU A 31 10.31 0.98 -15.60
C GLU A 31 9.41 0.93 -14.37
N ILE A 32 9.97 1.22 -13.21
CA ILE A 32 9.23 1.24 -11.95
C ILE A 32 9.56 2.47 -11.13
N HIS A 33 8.51 3.11 -10.60
CA HIS A 33 8.60 4.13 -9.56
C HIS A 33 7.86 3.60 -8.33
N ILE A 34 8.53 3.58 -7.17
CA ILE A 34 7.96 3.05 -5.93
C ILE A 34 7.78 4.20 -4.93
N ILE A 35 6.55 4.36 -4.47
CA ILE A 35 6.19 5.24 -3.35
C ILE A 35 5.75 4.32 -2.21
N ALA A 36 6.61 4.10 -1.24
CA ALA A 36 6.36 3.18 -0.16
C ALA A 36 7.10 3.57 1.11
N GLN A 37 6.44 3.38 2.25
CA GLN A 37 7.01 3.51 3.57
C GLN A 37 6.57 2.32 4.42
N GLY A 38 7.51 1.64 5.06
CA GLY A 38 7.20 0.51 5.94
C GLY A 38 6.28 0.94 7.09
N GLY A 39 5.18 0.22 7.27
CA GLY A 39 4.22 0.49 8.34
C GLY A 39 3.25 1.65 8.11
N ILE A 40 3.35 2.39 7.01
CA ILE A 40 2.44 3.51 6.72
C ILE A 40 1.02 2.99 6.46
N ALA A 41 0.04 3.68 7.03
CA ALA A 41 -1.38 3.49 6.77
C ALA A 41 -1.86 4.46 5.67
N LEU A 42 -3.11 4.33 5.27
CA LEU A 42 -3.76 5.34 4.42
C LEU A 42 -4.02 6.60 5.22
N GLN A 43 -4.66 6.46 6.37
CA GLN A 43 -5.11 7.59 7.18
C GLN A 43 -4.05 8.04 8.18
N ASN A 44 -4.00 9.35 8.41
CA ASN A 44 -3.23 9.92 9.50
C ASN A 44 -3.68 9.37 10.86
N GLY A 45 -2.78 9.28 11.79
CA GLY A 45 -3.06 8.83 13.16
C GLY A 45 -3.23 7.32 13.32
N THR A 46 -3.01 6.55 12.27
CA THR A 46 -3.06 5.08 12.27
C THR A 46 -1.77 4.48 11.68
N GLY A 47 -1.64 3.16 11.77
CA GLY A 47 -0.49 2.44 11.22
C GLY A 47 0.66 2.28 12.20
N TRP A 48 1.79 1.83 11.67
CA TRP A 48 3.02 1.52 12.42
C TRP A 48 4.14 2.52 12.13
N PHE A 49 3.91 3.46 11.23
CA PHE A 49 4.86 4.50 10.89
C PHE A 49 4.64 5.72 11.80
N LEU A 50 5.54 5.89 12.76
CA LEU A 50 5.38 6.85 13.86
C LEU A 50 5.93 8.24 13.53
N ALA A 51 6.79 8.37 12.56
CA ALA A 51 7.46 9.62 12.25
C ALA A 51 7.07 10.15 10.87
N PRO A 52 6.90 11.47 10.74
CA PRO A 52 6.58 12.39 11.81
C PRO A 52 5.08 12.35 12.14
N GLN A 53 4.73 12.18 13.39
CA GLN A 53 3.35 12.31 13.90
C GLN A 53 2.29 11.40 13.25
N TYR A 54 2.62 10.15 12.91
CA TYR A 54 1.68 9.21 12.29
C TYR A 54 1.06 9.72 10.98
N LEU A 55 1.87 10.27 10.08
CA LEU A 55 1.39 10.65 8.76
C LEU A 55 0.92 9.44 7.96
N GLY A 56 -0.22 9.56 7.33
CA GLY A 56 -0.79 8.58 6.42
C GLY A 56 -0.42 8.87 4.95
N MET A 57 -0.60 7.87 4.12
CA MET A 57 -0.35 7.99 2.69
C MET A 57 -1.23 9.07 2.04
N GLU A 58 -2.39 9.37 2.61
CA GLU A 58 -3.29 10.44 2.13
C GLU A 58 -2.61 11.81 1.99
N ASP A 59 -1.59 12.09 2.83
CA ASP A 59 -0.89 13.38 2.88
C ASP A 59 0.52 13.35 2.30
N VAL A 60 1.10 12.15 2.07
CA VAL A 60 2.51 12.06 1.67
C VAL A 60 2.75 11.48 0.28
N TRP A 61 1.74 10.89 -0.36
CA TRP A 61 1.88 10.21 -1.65
C TRP A 61 2.35 11.10 -2.80
N ASP A 62 2.07 12.39 -2.70
CA ASP A 62 2.41 13.42 -3.68
C ASP A 62 3.66 14.24 -3.30
N LYS A 63 4.45 13.74 -2.35
CA LYS A 63 5.66 14.40 -1.88
C LYS A 63 6.92 13.64 -2.32
N VAL A 64 7.96 14.39 -2.69
CA VAL A 64 9.32 13.85 -2.83
C VAL A 64 9.88 13.57 -1.44
N HIS A 65 9.60 14.47 -0.52
CA HIS A 65 10.11 14.49 0.83
C HIS A 65 9.04 15.06 1.76
N TYR A 66 8.73 14.36 2.81
CA TYR A 66 7.66 14.72 3.74
C TYR A 66 8.09 14.75 5.21
N ASN A 67 9.35 14.39 5.52
CA ASN A 67 9.86 14.47 6.89
C ASN A 67 10.57 15.82 7.10
N PRO A 68 9.97 16.78 7.84
CA PRO A 68 10.56 18.11 8.03
C PRO A 68 11.88 18.09 8.79
N GLN A 69 12.21 17.00 9.50
CA GLN A 69 13.50 16.85 10.17
C GLN A 69 14.66 16.64 9.18
N LEU A 70 14.36 16.21 7.95
CA LEU A 70 15.34 15.97 6.89
C LEU A 70 15.44 17.14 5.89
N GLY A 71 14.63 18.18 6.06
CA GLY A 71 14.60 19.36 5.20
C GLY A 71 13.20 19.84 4.86
N ALA A 72 13.08 20.77 3.93
CA ALA A 72 11.80 21.30 3.51
C ALA A 72 10.96 20.24 2.77
N VAL A 73 9.69 20.13 3.12
CA VAL A 73 8.74 19.28 2.39
C VAL A 73 8.58 19.80 0.97
N THR A 74 8.68 18.92 -0.01
CA THR A 74 8.59 19.26 -1.42
C THR A 74 7.60 18.37 -2.15
N ASP A 75 6.85 19.00 -3.05
CA ASP A 75 5.87 18.29 -3.87
C ASP A 75 6.54 17.50 -5.00
N TRP A 76 5.93 16.36 -5.35
CA TRP A 76 6.32 15.61 -6.52
C TRP A 76 5.79 16.26 -7.80
N ASP A 77 6.68 16.44 -8.79
CA ASP A 77 6.26 16.86 -10.12
C ASP A 77 5.78 15.65 -10.94
N PHE A 78 4.47 15.51 -11.06
CA PHE A 78 3.83 14.39 -11.75
C PHE A 78 4.10 14.33 -13.26
N HIS A 79 4.69 15.36 -13.84
CA HIS A 79 5.10 15.36 -15.25
C HIS A 79 6.40 14.58 -15.48
N LYS A 80 7.19 14.36 -14.42
CA LYS A 80 8.47 13.62 -14.51
C LYS A 80 8.31 12.13 -14.75
N TYR A 81 7.17 11.56 -14.38
CA TYR A 81 6.91 10.13 -14.56
C TYR A 81 5.41 9.90 -14.77
N ILE A 82 5.05 9.40 -15.95
CA ILE A 82 3.66 9.12 -16.31
C ILE A 82 3.47 7.62 -16.45
N PRO A 83 2.92 6.92 -15.44
CA PRO A 83 2.78 5.47 -15.44
C PRO A 83 1.65 5.02 -16.37
N HIS A 84 1.83 3.85 -17.01
CA HIS A 84 0.75 3.13 -17.67
C HIS A 84 -0.10 2.34 -16.66
N VAL A 85 0.50 1.90 -15.56
CA VAL A 85 -0.15 1.14 -14.50
C VAL A 85 0.23 1.73 -13.15
N VAL A 86 -0.75 1.94 -12.29
CA VAL A 86 -0.57 2.30 -10.88
C VAL A 86 -1.08 1.17 -10.02
N ILE A 87 -0.24 0.61 -9.16
CA ILE A 87 -0.66 -0.40 -8.18
C ILE A 87 -0.76 0.28 -6.82
N VAL A 88 -1.96 0.23 -6.24
CA VAL A 88 -2.26 0.75 -4.91
C VAL A 88 -2.43 -0.43 -3.97
N ALA A 89 -1.42 -0.70 -3.14
CA ALA A 89 -1.43 -1.81 -2.19
C ALA A 89 -1.31 -1.26 -0.76
N ILE A 90 -2.44 -0.92 -0.15
CA ILE A 90 -2.52 -0.27 1.16
C ILE A 90 -3.84 -0.65 1.86
N GLY A 91 -3.91 -0.37 3.15
CA GLY A 91 -5.11 -0.53 3.98
C GLY A 91 -4.89 -1.44 5.18
N GLN A 92 -4.06 -2.49 5.06
CA GLN A 92 -3.83 -3.43 6.15
C GLN A 92 -3.15 -2.80 7.38
N ASN A 93 -2.34 -1.74 7.21
CA ASN A 93 -1.69 -1.06 8.34
C ASN A 93 -2.67 -0.16 9.11
N ASP A 94 -3.79 0.21 8.51
CA ASP A 94 -4.85 0.99 9.17
C ASP A 94 -5.54 0.20 10.30
N ASN A 95 -5.23 -1.09 10.46
CA ASN A 95 -5.69 -1.92 11.57
C ASN A 95 -5.02 -1.59 12.90
N ASN A 96 -3.97 -0.78 12.91
CA ASN A 96 -3.26 -0.38 14.13
C ASN A 96 -3.63 1.06 14.52
N PRO A 97 -3.88 1.36 15.81
CA PRO A 97 -3.76 0.49 16.98
C PRO A 97 -4.96 -0.44 17.22
N LYS A 98 -6.03 -0.30 16.46
CA LYS A 98 -7.24 -1.13 16.62
C LYS A 98 -7.86 -1.45 15.26
N ASP A 99 -8.09 -2.73 15.00
CA ASP A 99 -8.74 -3.20 13.76
C ASP A 99 -10.25 -2.92 13.80
N TYR A 100 -10.61 -1.67 13.48
CA TYR A 100 -12.01 -1.25 13.42
C TYR A 100 -12.77 -1.85 12.25
N MET A 101 -12.07 -2.18 11.15
CA MET A 101 -12.69 -2.81 9.99
C MET A 101 -13.14 -4.23 10.30
N LYS A 102 -12.34 -4.97 11.09
CA LYS A 102 -12.71 -6.29 11.60
C LYS A 102 -13.87 -6.21 12.58
N ALA A 103 -13.88 -5.18 13.43
CA ALA A 103 -14.91 -5.01 14.45
C ALA A 103 -16.28 -4.69 13.85
N ASP A 104 -16.33 -3.75 12.90
CA ASP A 104 -17.57 -3.34 12.25
C ASP A 104 -17.27 -2.71 10.87
N ILE A 105 -17.52 -3.47 9.81
CA ILE A 105 -17.30 -3.01 8.44
C ILE A 105 -18.25 -1.87 8.03
N GLU A 106 -19.40 -1.75 8.67
CA GLU A 106 -20.39 -0.69 8.41
C GLU A 106 -20.29 0.47 9.44
N GLY A 107 -19.39 0.36 10.41
CA GLY A 107 -19.16 1.40 11.42
C GLY A 107 -18.59 2.69 10.83
N GLU A 108 -18.75 3.78 11.56
CA GLU A 108 -18.33 5.14 11.12
C GLU A 108 -16.87 5.21 10.69
N LYS A 109 -15.95 4.56 11.41
CA LYS A 109 -14.52 4.54 11.05
C LYS A 109 -14.27 3.82 9.73
N ALA A 110 -14.96 2.72 9.49
CA ALA A 110 -14.85 1.99 8.24
C ALA A 110 -15.44 2.77 7.06
N GLN A 111 -16.54 3.48 7.29
CA GLN A 111 -17.14 4.38 6.29
C GLN A 111 -16.21 5.55 5.98
N LEU A 112 -15.63 6.19 6.99
CA LEU A 112 -14.67 7.29 6.81
C LEU A 112 -13.44 6.82 6.04
N TRP A 113 -12.90 5.65 6.38
CA TRP A 113 -11.77 5.06 5.65
C TRP A 113 -12.09 4.86 4.17
N ARG A 114 -13.26 4.29 3.85
CA ARG A 114 -13.69 4.12 2.45
C ARG A 114 -13.83 5.44 1.71
N LEU A 115 -14.33 6.47 2.39
CA LEU A 115 -14.43 7.81 1.81
C LEU A 115 -13.05 8.41 1.53
N THR A 116 -12.12 8.33 2.50
CA THR A 116 -10.74 8.78 2.33
C THR A 116 -10.07 8.03 1.19
N TYR A 117 -10.18 6.70 1.16
CA TYR A 117 -9.61 5.86 0.10
C TYR A 117 -10.15 6.23 -1.27
N LYS A 118 -11.46 6.37 -1.40
CA LYS A 118 -12.12 6.78 -2.65
C LYS A 118 -11.62 8.14 -3.13
N THR A 119 -11.60 9.13 -2.26
CA THR A 119 -11.11 10.48 -2.57
C THR A 119 -9.65 10.46 -3.00
N TRP A 120 -8.83 9.67 -2.31
CA TRP A 120 -7.42 9.53 -2.65
C TRP A 120 -7.21 8.85 -4.02
N ILE A 121 -7.96 7.81 -4.34
CA ILE A 121 -7.92 7.17 -5.68
C ILE A 121 -8.36 8.15 -6.77
N GLN A 122 -9.35 8.99 -6.50
CA GLN A 122 -9.77 10.04 -7.45
C GLN A 122 -8.64 11.06 -7.69
N LYS A 123 -7.93 11.49 -6.66
CA LYS A 123 -6.74 12.34 -6.82
C LYS A 123 -5.65 11.68 -7.67
N ILE A 124 -5.41 10.38 -7.49
CA ILE A 124 -4.47 9.62 -8.33
C ILE A 124 -4.95 9.59 -9.78
N ARG A 125 -6.24 9.35 -10.00
CA ARG A 125 -6.85 9.35 -11.35
C ARG A 125 -6.72 10.71 -12.04
N GLU A 126 -6.89 11.81 -11.32
CA GLU A 126 -6.71 13.18 -11.86
C GLU A 126 -5.27 13.39 -12.36
N LYS A 127 -4.27 12.88 -11.60
CA LYS A 127 -2.85 12.98 -12.02
C LYS A 127 -2.52 12.05 -13.18
N TYR A 128 -3.16 10.89 -13.28
CA TYR A 128 -2.86 9.85 -14.25
C TYR A 128 -4.13 9.37 -14.98
N PRO A 129 -4.73 10.23 -15.85
CA PRO A 129 -6.06 9.99 -16.43
C PRO A 129 -6.13 8.76 -17.34
N LYS A 130 -5.00 8.29 -17.86
CA LYS A 130 -4.95 7.15 -18.80
C LYS A 130 -4.49 5.85 -18.15
N ALA A 131 -3.95 5.88 -16.93
CA ALA A 131 -3.37 4.72 -16.29
C ALA A 131 -4.43 3.66 -15.94
N LEU A 132 -4.05 2.39 -16.02
CA LEU A 132 -4.75 1.33 -15.33
C LEU A 132 -4.42 1.42 -13.83
N ILE A 133 -5.43 1.54 -12.96
CA ILE A 133 -5.22 1.58 -11.52
C ILE A 133 -5.67 0.23 -10.94
N ILE A 134 -4.75 -0.47 -10.27
CA ILE A 134 -5.01 -1.75 -9.63
C ILE A 134 -5.05 -1.54 -8.12
N LEU A 135 -6.22 -1.75 -7.53
CA LEU A 135 -6.45 -1.63 -6.09
C LEU A 135 -6.28 -2.97 -5.40
N SER A 136 -5.52 -3.02 -4.33
CA SER A 136 -5.29 -4.23 -3.56
C SER A 136 -4.94 -3.88 -2.11
N THR A 137 -4.92 -4.88 -1.24
CA THR A 137 -4.12 -4.88 -0.02
C THR A 137 -2.73 -5.45 -0.32
N THR A 138 -1.94 -5.72 0.70
CA THR A 138 -0.71 -6.52 0.54
C THR A 138 -1.03 -8.01 0.76
N ILE A 139 -0.05 -8.87 0.44
CA ILE A 139 -0.16 -10.32 0.69
C ILE A 139 -0.11 -10.68 2.18
N LEU A 140 0.25 -9.72 3.05
CA LEU A 140 0.29 -9.93 4.50
C LEU A 140 -1.09 -10.28 5.05
N GLU A 141 -1.12 -11.07 6.12
CA GLU A 141 -2.36 -11.43 6.78
C GLU A 141 -3.10 -10.20 7.30
N HIS A 142 -4.38 -10.14 7.02
CA HIS A 142 -5.29 -9.10 7.46
C HIS A 142 -6.73 -9.61 7.42
N ASN A 143 -7.64 -8.91 8.07
CA ASN A 143 -9.06 -9.25 8.01
C ASN A 143 -9.63 -8.99 6.61
N GLY A 144 -10.45 -9.91 6.10
CA GLY A 144 -11.05 -9.83 4.75
C GLY A 144 -11.94 -8.62 4.52
N ASN A 145 -12.39 -7.96 5.59
CA ASN A 145 -13.19 -6.73 5.48
C ASN A 145 -12.41 -5.56 4.85
N TRP A 146 -11.07 -5.57 4.95
CA TRP A 146 -10.22 -4.61 4.24
C TRP A 146 -10.34 -4.80 2.73
N ASP A 147 -10.20 -6.04 2.24
CA ASP A 147 -10.37 -6.35 0.82
C ASP A 147 -11.79 -6.05 0.34
N ALA A 148 -12.80 -6.42 1.14
CA ALA A 148 -14.20 -6.15 0.83
C ALA A 148 -14.48 -4.64 0.69
N SER A 149 -13.88 -3.82 1.56
CA SER A 149 -13.99 -2.36 1.52
C SER A 149 -13.32 -1.77 0.27
N ILE A 150 -12.12 -2.24 -0.10
CA ILE A 150 -11.45 -1.83 -1.34
C ILE A 150 -12.28 -2.21 -2.55
N GLY A 151 -12.79 -3.44 -2.60
CA GLY A 151 -13.66 -3.90 -3.68
C GLY A 151 -14.96 -3.09 -3.79
N ARG A 152 -15.55 -2.67 -2.67
CA ARG A 152 -16.70 -1.77 -2.64
C ARG A 152 -16.38 -0.41 -3.25
N VAL A 153 -15.28 0.21 -2.83
CA VAL A 153 -14.84 1.50 -3.39
C VAL A 153 -14.54 1.38 -4.88
N CYS A 154 -13.89 0.30 -5.32
CA CYS A 154 -13.64 0.04 -6.73
C CYS A 154 -14.95 0.07 -7.56
N ARG A 155 -15.99 -0.61 -7.10
CA ARG A 155 -17.30 -0.61 -7.79
C ARG A 155 -17.98 0.77 -7.77
N GLU A 156 -17.83 1.52 -6.68
CA GLU A 156 -18.43 2.86 -6.54
C GLU A 156 -17.77 3.92 -7.41
N LEU A 157 -16.50 3.74 -7.78
CA LEU A 157 -15.77 4.66 -8.65
C LEU A 157 -16.28 4.63 -10.10
N LYS A 158 -16.90 3.52 -10.54
CA LYS A 158 -17.47 3.35 -11.88
C LYS A 158 -16.50 3.71 -13.01
N ASP A 159 -15.24 3.34 -12.87
CA ASP A 159 -14.16 3.58 -13.83
C ASP A 159 -13.66 2.22 -14.31
N ASP A 160 -13.77 1.94 -15.61
CA ASP A 160 -13.39 0.67 -16.24
C ASP A 160 -11.87 0.42 -16.24
N LYS A 161 -11.08 1.46 -15.99
CA LYS A 161 -9.63 1.38 -15.81
C LYS A 161 -9.20 1.36 -14.33
N ILE A 162 -10.13 1.13 -13.41
CA ILE A 162 -9.84 0.87 -12.00
C ILE A 162 -10.33 -0.54 -11.67
N VAL A 163 -9.42 -1.41 -11.30
CA VAL A 163 -9.73 -2.81 -11.02
C VAL A 163 -9.31 -3.19 -9.61
N HIS A 164 -10.05 -4.10 -9.00
CA HIS A 164 -9.69 -4.67 -7.70
C HIS A 164 -9.00 -6.03 -7.91
N PHE A 165 -7.81 -6.17 -7.36
CA PHE A 165 -7.06 -7.43 -7.35
C PHE A 165 -7.07 -8.04 -5.94
N LEU A 166 -7.57 -9.25 -5.84
CA LEU A 166 -7.62 -10.01 -4.60
C LEU A 166 -6.61 -11.16 -4.66
N TYR A 167 -5.71 -11.23 -3.69
CA TYR A 167 -4.80 -12.37 -3.58
C TYR A 167 -5.57 -13.65 -3.23
N SER A 168 -5.29 -14.73 -3.96
CA SER A 168 -5.90 -16.06 -3.72
C SER A 168 -5.43 -16.71 -2.42
N LYS A 169 -4.26 -16.33 -1.94
CA LYS A 169 -3.65 -16.79 -0.68
C LYS A 169 -3.02 -15.62 0.03
N ARG A 170 -3.15 -15.59 1.36
CA ARG A 170 -2.49 -14.65 2.25
C ARG A 170 -1.35 -15.35 2.99
N CYS A 171 -0.31 -14.62 3.37
CA CYS A 171 0.69 -15.15 4.28
C CYS A 171 0.07 -15.27 5.67
N GLY A 172 0.14 -16.45 6.26
CA GLY A 172 -0.33 -16.66 7.63
C GLY A 172 0.56 -15.96 8.68
N ASP A 173 0.15 -16.05 9.94
CA ASP A 173 0.65 -15.36 11.15
C ASP A 173 2.14 -15.39 11.44
N SER A 174 2.95 -16.02 10.64
CA SER A 174 4.38 -15.90 10.84
C SER A 174 4.81 -14.49 10.48
N TRP A 175 5.43 -13.80 11.39
CA TRP A 175 6.23 -12.57 11.22
C TRP A 175 7.35 -12.75 10.16
N SER A 176 7.22 -13.76 9.34
CA SER A 176 8.05 -13.97 8.20
C SER A 176 7.64 -12.99 7.09
N HIS A 177 7.97 -11.72 7.28
CA HIS A 177 8.35 -10.89 6.15
C HIS A 177 9.50 -11.58 5.38
N THR A 178 9.71 -12.85 5.68
CA THR A 178 10.70 -13.69 5.12
C THR A 178 10.26 -14.16 3.76
N TYR A 179 10.89 -13.69 2.77
CA TYR A 179 11.49 -14.36 1.62
C TYR A 179 10.74 -15.54 0.95
N HIS A 180 9.61 -15.99 1.44
CA HIS A 180 8.86 -17.07 0.80
C HIS A 180 7.96 -16.61 -0.34
N GLY A 181 7.76 -15.32 -0.55
CA GLY A 181 6.99 -14.78 -1.67
C GLY A 181 7.66 -14.94 -3.05
N GLY A 182 8.93 -15.31 -3.10
CA GLY A 182 9.69 -15.43 -4.34
C GLY A 182 9.61 -16.80 -5.03
N ARG A 183 8.98 -17.81 -4.43
CA ARG A 183 8.86 -19.15 -5.00
C ARG A 183 7.42 -19.62 -5.17
N ALA A 184 6.45 -18.75 -5.25
CA ALA A 184 5.10 -19.14 -5.61
C ALA A 184 5.01 -19.36 -7.12
N ASN A 185 5.16 -20.62 -7.49
CA ASN A 185 4.59 -21.26 -8.66
C ASN A 185 4.85 -20.62 -10.03
N GLY A 186 6.05 -20.86 -10.57
CA GLY A 186 6.19 -21.06 -11.99
C GLY A 186 5.55 -22.39 -12.37
N ARG A 187 4.32 -22.37 -12.80
CA ARG A 187 3.70 -23.27 -13.78
C ARG A 187 2.55 -22.54 -14.43
#